data_56881bef796a4f61b728d9faf6ae8a8c
#
_entry.id   56881bef796a4f61b728d9faf6ae8a8c
#
_cell.length_a   1.000
_cell.length_b   1.000
_cell.length_c   1.000
_cell.angle_alpha   90.00
_cell.angle_beta   90.00
_cell.angle_gamma   90.00
#
_symmetry.space_group_name_H-M   'P 1'
#
loop_
_entity.id
_entity.type
_entity.pdbx_description
1 polymer ?
#
loop_
_entity_poly.entity_id
_entity_poly.type
_entity_poly.pdbx_seq_one_letter_code
_entity_poly.pdbx_strand_id
1 'polypeptide(L)'
;LDRIQKIKEDPFYKECLTLNGDRERDRLFCRHDFQHMLEVSQISYNMIAGTGSLDEFAAKEGLPGVTGASEVIFAAGLLHDIGRWRQYDTGEDHALAGAVMARPVLERAGFQKEEIKAITSAIGDHRRAGPGSSFLGRVLCLADDLSRPCGTCNVRLDCYKYEYMETIRERSRHGSLPDVG
;
A
#
# COMPACT_ATOMS: atom_id res chain seq x y z
N LEU A 1 -9.53 -11.82 -10.02
CA LEU A 1 -10.21 -10.63 -9.48
C LEU A 1 -11.28 -10.93 -8.43
N ASP A 2 -11.73 -12.18 -8.33
CA ASP A 2 -12.69 -12.61 -7.29
C ASP A 2 -12.12 -12.41 -5.87
N ARG A 3 -10.83 -12.70 -5.65
CA ARG A 3 -10.16 -12.55 -4.35
C ARG A 3 -10.07 -11.08 -3.89
N ILE A 4 -9.84 -10.16 -4.82
CA ILE A 4 -9.83 -8.72 -4.53
C ILE A 4 -11.22 -8.22 -4.14
N GLN A 5 -12.27 -8.72 -4.80
CA GLN A 5 -13.64 -8.41 -4.40
C GLN A 5 -13.98 -8.93 -2.99
N LYS A 6 -13.52 -10.14 -2.64
CA LYS A 6 -13.68 -10.70 -1.29
C LYS A 6 -13.01 -9.84 -0.22
N ILE A 7 -11.79 -9.29 -0.49
CA ILE A 7 -11.16 -8.32 0.43
C ILE A 7 -12.06 -7.11 0.63
N LYS A 8 -12.54 -6.50 -0.45
CA LYS A 8 -13.39 -5.29 -0.40
C LYS A 8 -14.72 -5.52 0.33
N GLU A 9 -15.23 -6.74 0.31
CA GLU A 9 -16.47 -7.14 0.97
C GLU A 9 -16.26 -7.64 2.40
N ASP A 10 -15.03 -7.94 2.80
CA ASP A 10 -14.70 -8.47 4.12
C ASP A 10 -15.16 -7.51 5.23
N PRO A 11 -15.96 -7.99 6.20
CA PRO A 11 -16.50 -7.15 7.26
C PRO A 11 -15.42 -6.49 8.11
N PHE A 12 -14.33 -7.21 8.40
CA PHE A 12 -13.24 -6.68 9.21
C PHE A 12 -12.44 -5.61 8.46
N TYR A 13 -12.22 -5.78 7.15
CA TYR A 13 -11.63 -4.73 6.31
C TYR A 13 -12.47 -3.45 6.32
N LYS A 14 -13.79 -3.58 6.15
CA LYS A 14 -14.72 -2.44 6.20
C LYS A 14 -14.72 -1.75 7.57
N GLU A 15 -14.68 -2.53 8.64
CA GLU A 15 -14.56 -2.00 10.00
C GLU A 15 -13.27 -1.19 10.16
N CYS A 16 -12.12 -1.71 9.74
CA CYS A 16 -10.85 -0.99 9.79
C CYS A 16 -10.88 0.33 9.02
N LEU A 17 -11.49 0.36 7.83
CA LEU A 17 -11.65 1.61 7.07
C LEU A 17 -12.55 2.61 7.80
N THR A 18 -13.63 2.15 8.43
CA THR A 18 -14.51 3.00 9.25
C THR A 18 -13.75 3.59 10.43
N LEU A 19 -12.98 2.76 11.14
CA LEU A 19 -12.15 3.19 12.25
C LEU A 19 -11.08 4.21 11.85
N ASN A 20 -10.43 4.03 10.69
CA ASN A 20 -9.52 5.02 10.12
C ASN A 20 -10.24 6.36 9.87
N GLY A 21 -11.39 6.31 9.19
CA GLY A 21 -12.18 7.50 8.87
C GLY A 21 -12.64 8.27 10.11
N ASP A 22 -13.03 7.57 11.17
CA ASP A 22 -13.45 8.20 12.43
C ASP A 22 -12.31 8.96 13.12
N ARG A 23 -11.06 8.40 13.12
CA ARG A 23 -9.89 9.08 13.70
C ARG A 23 -9.37 10.22 12.83
N GLU A 24 -9.72 10.21 11.54
CA GLU A 24 -9.29 11.21 10.57
C GLU A 24 -10.38 12.22 10.20
N ARG A 25 -11.53 12.20 10.88
CA ARG A 25 -12.68 13.07 10.57
C ARG A 25 -12.29 14.55 10.51
N ASP A 26 -11.53 15.01 11.49
CA ASP A 26 -11.09 16.41 11.62
C ASP A 26 -9.66 16.65 11.12
N ARG A 27 -9.08 15.65 10.43
CA ARG A 27 -7.73 15.75 9.91
C ARG A 27 -7.67 16.72 8.72
N LEU A 28 -6.78 17.71 8.81
CA LEU A 28 -6.54 18.70 7.76
C LEU A 28 -5.76 18.14 6.56
N PHE A 29 -4.92 17.13 6.79
CA PHE A 29 -4.06 16.51 5.79
C PHE A 29 -4.70 15.28 5.12
N CYS A 30 -3.93 14.59 4.28
CA CYS A 30 -4.38 13.41 3.55
C CYS A 30 -5.02 12.37 4.46
N ARG A 31 -6.11 11.77 4.00
CA ARG A 31 -6.85 10.70 4.67
C ARG A 31 -6.48 9.34 4.08
N HIS A 32 -6.69 8.29 4.89
CA HIS A 32 -6.41 6.90 4.52
C HIS A 32 -7.74 6.16 4.30
N ASP A 33 -8.53 6.67 3.34
CA ASP A 33 -9.82 6.10 2.96
C ASP A 33 -9.68 5.03 1.86
N PHE A 34 -10.79 4.43 1.46
CA PHE A 34 -10.81 3.40 0.43
C PHE A 34 -10.25 3.88 -0.91
N GLN A 35 -10.49 5.14 -1.29
CA GLN A 35 -9.99 5.69 -2.54
C GLN A 35 -8.46 5.75 -2.55
N HIS A 36 -7.87 6.17 -1.43
CA HIS A 36 -6.42 6.15 -1.26
C HIS A 36 -5.85 4.73 -1.36
N MET A 37 -6.47 3.73 -0.69
CA MET A 37 -6.02 2.33 -0.77
C MET A 37 -6.05 1.82 -2.22
N LEU A 38 -7.09 2.17 -2.97
CA LEU A 38 -7.23 1.79 -4.37
C LEU A 38 -6.18 2.47 -5.26
N GLU A 39 -5.90 3.75 -5.05
CA GLU A 39 -4.87 4.49 -5.79
C GLU A 39 -3.47 3.91 -5.54
N VAL A 40 -3.13 3.57 -4.29
CA VAL A 40 -1.87 2.90 -3.96
C VAL A 40 -1.77 1.54 -4.67
N SER A 41 -2.85 0.76 -4.69
CA SER A 41 -2.89 -0.52 -5.43
C SER A 41 -2.62 -0.33 -6.92
N GLN A 42 -3.28 0.64 -7.52
CA GLN A 42 -3.16 0.93 -8.96
C GLN A 42 -1.76 1.43 -9.34
N ILE A 43 -1.21 2.37 -8.55
CA ILE A 43 0.14 2.92 -8.78
C ILE A 43 1.17 1.81 -8.62
N SER A 44 1.08 0.98 -7.58
CA SER A 44 1.99 -0.15 -7.36
C SER A 44 1.97 -1.13 -8.53
N TYR A 45 0.77 -1.47 -9.01
CA TYR A 45 0.61 -2.33 -10.17
C TYR A 45 1.23 -1.71 -11.43
N ASN A 46 0.94 -0.44 -11.71
CA ASN A 46 1.45 0.25 -12.89
C ASN A 46 2.99 0.37 -12.87
N MET A 47 3.59 0.57 -11.70
CA MET A 47 5.04 0.63 -11.54
C MET A 47 5.69 -0.70 -11.92
N ILE A 48 5.17 -1.83 -11.42
CA ILE A 48 5.74 -3.16 -11.69
C ILE A 48 5.42 -3.60 -13.13
N ALA A 49 4.19 -3.42 -13.60
CA ALA A 49 3.77 -3.78 -14.95
C ALA A 49 4.46 -2.93 -16.02
N GLY A 50 4.67 -1.63 -15.76
CA GLY A 50 5.30 -0.69 -16.69
C GLY A 50 6.77 -1.00 -16.96
N THR A 51 7.46 -1.70 -16.08
CA THR A 51 8.84 -2.19 -16.30
C THR A 51 8.88 -3.56 -16.99
N GLY A 52 7.72 -4.18 -17.27
CA GLY A 52 7.65 -5.55 -17.80
C GLY A 52 8.02 -6.65 -16.80
N SER A 53 8.11 -6.32 -15.51
CA SER A 53 8.67 -7.20 -14.46
C SER A 53 7.64 -8.05 -13.72
N LEU A 54 6.37 -8.14 -14.19
CA LEU A 54 5.35 -8.95 -13.49
C LEU A 54 5.69 -10.45 -13.45
N ASP A 55 6.23 -11.00 -14.54
CA ASP A 55 6.66 -12.41 -14.59
C ASP A 55 7.86 -12.65 -13.68
N GLU A 56 8.82 -11.73 -13.68
CA GLU A 56 9.99 -11.80 -12.81
C GLU A 56 9.61 -11.70 -11.34
N PHE A 57 8.73 -10.76 -11.00
CA PHE A 57 8.18 -10.63 -9.64
C PHE A 57 7.44 -11.90 -9.22
N ALA A 58 6.58 -12.46 -10.11
CA ALA A 58 5.86 -13.70 -9.85
C ALA A 58 6.84 -14.85 -9.56
N ALA A 59 7.86 -15.01 -10.39
CA ALA A 59 8.86 -16.07 -10.23
C ALA A 59 9.68 -15.92 -8.94
N LYS A 60 10.12 -14.70 -8.61
CA LYS A 60 10.93 -14.41 -7.43
C LYS A 60 10.16 -14.66 -6.13
N GLU A 61 8.88 -14.32 -6.09
CA GLU A 61 8.02 -14.49 -4.91
C GLU A 61 7.31 -15.86 -4.87
N GLY A 62 7.52 -16.72 -5.87
CA GLY A 62 6.87 -18.04 -5.94
C GLY A 62 5.36 -17.96 -6.15
N LEU A 63 4.88 -16.94 -6.88
CA LEU A 63 3.46 -16.69 -7.10
C LEU A 63 2.94 -17.45 -8.33
N PRO A 64 1.64 -17.72 -8.41
CA PRO A 64 1.05 -18.46 -9.52
C PRO A 64 0.91 -17.59 -10.79
N GLY A 65 2.03 -17.18 -11.37
CA GLY A 65 2.13 -16.40 -12.59
C GLY A 65 1.64 -14.95 -12.47
N VAL A 66 1.47 -14.28 -13.61
CA VAL A 66 1.11 -12.85 -13.70
C VAL A 66 -0.21 -12.52 -13.00
N THR A 67 -1.21 -13.40 -13.11
CA THR A 67 -2.51 -13.19 -12.45
C THR A 67 -2.36 -13.18 -10.94
N GLY A 68 -1.63 -14.14 -10.36
CA GLY A 68 -1.34 -14.19 -8.93
C GLY A 68 -0.53 -12.98 -8.46
N ALA A 69 0.50 -12.59 -9.24
CA ALA A 69 1.28 -11.38 -8.98
C ALA A 69 0.40 -10.13 -8.94
N SER A 70 -0.49 -9.97 -9.92
CA SER A 70 -1.42 -8.83 -9.98
C SER A 70 -2.33 -8.78 -8.75
N GLU A 71 -2.92 -9.90 -8.34
CA GLU A 71 -3.79 -9.94 -7.16
C GLU A 71 -3.01 -9.70 -5.86
N VAL A 72 -1.76 -10.19 -5.75
CA VAL A 72 -0.88 -9.91 -4.60
C VAL A 72 -0.57 -8.41 -4.49
N ILE A 73 -0.23 -7.75 -5.60
CA ILE A 73 0.05 -6.31 -5.63
C ILE A 73 -1.19 -5.50 -5.23
N PHE A 74 -2.36 -5.82 -5.81
CA PHE A 74 -3.61 -5.13 -5.47
C PHE A 74 -4.02 -5.37 -4.02
N ALA A 75 -3.89 -6.60 -3.50
CA ALA A 75 -4.20 -6.91 -2.10
C ALA A 75 -3.28 -6.16 -1.14
N ALA A 76 -1.98 -6.08 -1.44
CA ALA A 76 -1.03 -5.35 -0.63
C ALA A 76 -1.38 -3.86 -0.54
N GLY A 77 -1.71 -3.21 -1.67
CA GLY A 77 -2.13 -1.81 -1.69
C GLY A 77 -3.46 -1.56 -0.95
N LEU A 78 -4.47 -2.44 -1.12
CA LEU A 78 -5.74 -2.32 -0.40
C LEU A 78 -5.59 -2.45 1.11
N LEU A 79 -4.61 -3.23 1.58
CA LEU A 79 -4.48 -3.58 2.99
C LEU A 79 -3.34 -2.84 3.70
N HIS A 80 -2.52 -2.02 3.01
CA HIS A 80 -1.29 -1.46 3.59
C HIS A 80 -1.54 -0.61 4.84
N ASP A 81 -2.64 0.13 4.89
CA ASP A 81 -2.97 1.05 5.98
C ASP A 81 -4.18 0.61 6.83
N ILE A 82 -4.60 -0.68 6.80
CA ILE A 82 -5.71 -1.15 7.64
C ILE A 82 -5.43 -1.05 9.14
N GLY A 83 -4.18 -1.00 9.54
CA GLY A 83 -3.72 -0.82 10.93
C GLY A 83 -3.62 0.65 11.36
N ARG A 84 -3.98 1.62 10.52
CA ARG A 84 -3.74 3.05 10.79
C ARG A 84 -4.45 3.55 12.04
N TRP A 85 -5.68 3.14 12.28
CA TRP A 85 -6.45 3.50 13.47
C TRP A 85 -5.76 3.07 14.77
N ARG A 86 -5.07 1.92 14.77
CA ARG A 86 -4.31 1.45 15.96
C ARG A 86 -3.19 2.41 16.31
N GLN A 87 -2.50 2.96 15.33
CA GLN A 87 -1.46 3.94 15.59
C GLN A 87 -2.02 5.20 16.26
N TYR A 88 -3.23 5.64 15.88
CA TYR A 88 -3.88 6.77 16.53
C TYR A 88 -4.28 6.45 17.98
N ASP A 89 -4.78 5.25 18.23
CA ASP A 89 -5.32 4.86 19.55
C ASP A 89 -4.22 4.43 20.54
N THR A 90 -3.15 3.77 20.05
CA THR A 90 -2.16 3.09 20.92
C THR A 90 -0.71 3.51 20.69
N GLY A 91 -0.41 4.23 19.60
CA GLY A 91 0.96 4.53 19.18
C GLY A 91 1.68 3.35 18.49
N GLU A 92 1.05 2.19 18.34
CA GLU A 92 1.62 1.03 17.66
C GLU A 92 1.91 1.36 16.18
N ASP A 93 3.03 0.87 15.65
CA ASP A 93 3.37 1.06 14.23
C ASP A 93 2.30 0.42 13.34
N HIS A 94 1.58 1.25 12.55
CA HIS A 94 0.46 0.78 11.74
C HIS A 94 0.86 -0.22 10.65
N ALA A 95 2.08 -0.16 10.15
CA ALA A 95 2.57 -1.11 9.16
C ALA A 95 2.71 -2.51 9.77
N LEU A 96 3.29 -2.61 10.96
CA LEU A 96 3.42 -3.87 11.68
C LEU A 96 2.06 -4.40 12.13
N ALA A 97 1.22 -3.55 12.72
CA ALA A 97 -0.15 -3.91 13.08
C ALA A 97 -0.96 -4.34 11.85
N GLY A 98 -0.87 -3.59 10.74
CA GLY A 98 -1.53 -3.87 9.48
C GLY A 98 -1.13 -5.21 8.87
N ALA A 99 0.15 -5.57 8.91
CA ALA A 99 0.64 -6.86 8.44
C ALA A 99 0.00 -8.04 9.19
N VAL A 100 -0.16 -7.91 10.52
CA VAL A 100 -0.84 -8.92 11.34
C VAL A 100 -2.34 -8.96 11.04
N MET A 101 -2.99 -7.81 10.93
CA MET A 101 -4.43 -7.67 10.70
C MET A 101 -4.85 -8.10 9.29
N ALA A 102 -3.98 -7.95 8.30
CA ALA A 102 -4.23 -8.36 6.92
C ALA A 102 -4.35 -9.88 6.77
N ARG A 103 -3.61 -10.66 7.55
CA ARG A 103 -3.55 -12.12 7.43
C ARG A 103 -4.93 -12.80 7.41
N PRO A 104 -5.82 -12.62 8.41
CA PRO A 104 -7.13 -13.28 8.41
C PRO A 104 -8.02 -12.82 7.26
N VAL A 105 -7.89 -11.60 6.77
CA VAL A 105 -8.63 -11.10 5.59
C VAL A 105 -8.17 -11.85 4.33
N LEU A 106 -6.86 -12.01 4.16
CA LEU A 106 -6.26 -12.73 3.03
C LEU A 106 -6.62 -14.21 3.03
N GLU A 107 -6.61 -14.86 4.21
CA GLU A 107 -7.02 -16.26 4.38
C GLU A 107 -8.48 -16.46 3.95
N ARG A 108 -9.40 -15.60 4.40
CA ARG A 108 -10.82 -15.64 3.99
C ARG A 108 -11.03 -15.35 2.51
N ALA A 109 -10.18 -14.50 1.92
CA ALA A 109 -10.22 -14.21 0.49
C ALA A 109 -9.67 -15.38 -0.37
N GLY A 110 -8.95 -16.35 0.22
CA GLY A 110 -8.43 -17.53 -0.45
C GLY A 110 -7.02 -17.36 -1.01
N PHE A 111 -6.22 -16.46 -0.43
CA PHE A 111 -4.79 -16.36 -0.75
C PHE A 111 -4.01 -17.53 -0.14
N GLN A 112 -3.00 -18.02 -0.85
CA GLN A 112 -2.13 -19.09 -0.40
C GLN A 112 -1.01 -18.56 0.50
N LYS A 113 -0.32 -19.47 1.20
CA LYS A 113 0.68 -19.12 2.22
C LYS A 113 1.80 -18.23 1.69
N GLU A 114 2.30 -18.49 0.50
CA GLU A 114 3.37 -17.72 -0.15
C GLU A 114 2.89 -16.31 -0.52
N GLU A 115 1.68 -16.21 -1.06
CA GLU A 115 1.04 -14.94 -1.39
C GLU A 115 0.79 -14.10 -0.12
N ILE A 116 0.26 -14.71 0.94
CA ILE A 116 0.03 -14.04 2.23
C ILE A 116 1.37 -13.54 2.80
N LYS A 117 2.44 -14.34 2.71
CA LYS A 117 3.78 -13.93 3.15
C LYS A 117 4.27 -12.72 2.37
N ALA A 118 4.19 -12.73 1.03
CA ALA A 118 4.60 -11.60 0.19
C ALA A 118 3.81 -10.32 0.54
N ILE A 119 2.48 -10.42 0.67
CA ILE A 119 1.61 -9.28 1.01
C ILE A 119 1.92 -8.74 2.40
N THR A 120 1.97 -9.60 3.42
CA THR A 120 2.19 -9.14 4.81
C THR A 120 3.59 -8.59 5.03
N SER A 121 4.62 -9.15 4.36
CA SER A 121 5.98 -8.57 4.36
C SER A 121 5.96 -7.17 3.74
N ALA A 122 5.33 -7.01 2.59
CA ALA A 122 5.23 -5.70 1.92
C ALA A 122 4.51 -4.66 2.78
N ILE A 123 3.40 -5.05 3.44
CA ILE A 123 2.68 -4.18 4.38
C ILE A 123 3.59 -3.79 5.56
N GLY A 124 4.32 -4.74 6.16
CA GLY A 124 5.23 -4.45 7.26
C GLY A 124 6.37 -3.49 6.89
N ASP A 125 6.81 -3.53 5.63
CA ASP A 125 7.95 -2.78 5.14
C ASP A 125 7.60 -1.40 4.57
N HIS A 126 6.32 -1.12 4.22
CA HIS A 126 5.95 0.04 3.40
C HIS A 126 6.31 1.42 3.97
N ARG A 127 6.59 1.51 5.27
CA ARG A 127 7.07 2.76 5.92
C ARG A 127 8.58 2.96 5.85
N ARG A 128 9.34 1.92 5.55
CA ARG A 128 10.80 1.90 5.65
C ARG A 128 11.42 1.33 4.38
N ALA A 129 11.38 2.13 3.31
CA ALA A 129 12.06 1.77 2.06
C ALA A 129 13.58 1.81 2.26
N GLY A 130 14.15 0.74 2.83
CA GLY A 130 15.57 0.65 3.14
C GLY A 130 16.16 -0.72 2.81
N PRO A 131 17.48 -0.88 3.01
CA PRO A 131 18.14 -2.18 2.85
C PRO A 131 17.43 -3.26 3.70
N GLY A 132 17.04 -4.35 3.06
CA GLY A 132 16.34 -5.47 3.72
C GLY A 132 14.81 -5.43 3.59
N SER A 133 14.22 -4.34 3.10
CA SER A 133 12.78 -4.33 2.78
C SER A 133 12.48 -5.17 1.55
N SER A 134 11.30 -5.81 1.52
CA SER A 134 10.81 -6.53 0.35
C SER A 134 10.66 -5.59 -0.85
N PHE A 135 10.82 -6.13 -2.06
CA PHE A 135 10.62 -5.34 -3.29
C PHE A 135 9.24 -4.67 -3.32
N LEU A 136 8.18 -5.45 -3.08
CA LEU A 136 6.82 -4.90 -3.05
C LEU A 136 6.63 -3.87 -1.93
N GLY A 137 7.29 -4.02 -0.78
CA GLY A 137 7.25 -3.03 0.31
C GLY A 137 7.85 -1.67 -0.11
N ARG A 138 8.96 -1.67 -0.86
CA ARG A 138 9.53 -0.45 -1.43
C ARG A 138 8.62 0.19 -2.47
N VAL A 139 8.01 -0.63 -3.33
CA VAL A 139 7.02 -0.16 -4.30
C VAL A 139 5.80 0.47 -3.61
N LEU A 140 5.25 -0.18 -2.57
CA LEU A 140 4.14 0.36 -1.78
C LEU A 140 4.50 1.71 -1.12
N CYS A 141 5.68 1.82 -0.54
CA CYS A 141 6.16 3.06 0.07
C CYS A 141 6.15 4.22 -0.94
N LEU A 142 6.68 3.99 -2.13
CA LEU A 142 6.71 5.00 -3.19
C LEU A 142 5.31 5.27 -3.75
N ALA A 143 4.49 4.24 -3.92
CA ALA A 143 3.11 4.37 -4.40
C ALA A 143 2.23 5.16 -3.41
N ASP A 144 2.39 4.94 -2.09
CA ASP A 144 1.70 5.72 -1.06
C ASP A 144 2.06 7.21 -1.17
N ASP A 145 3.34 7.55 -1.33
CA ASP A 145 3.76 8.93 -1.52
C ASP A 145 3.20 9.53 -2.83
N LEU A 146 3.25 8.81 -3.95
CA LEU A 146 2.77 9.28 -5.25
C LEU A 146 1.24 9.44 -5.33
N SER A 147 0.47 8.70 -4.52
CA SER A 147 -0.99 8.78 -4.47
C SER A 147 -1.50 10.10 -3.88
N ARG A 148 -0.65 10.87 -3.19
CA ARG A 148 -1.07 12.08 -2.47
C ARG A 148 -1.34 13.25 -3.44
N PRO A 149 -2.50 13.93 -3.39
CA PRO A 149 -2.82 15.04 -4.29
C PRO A 149 -2.18 16.37 -3.84
N CYS A 150 -0.87 16.37 -3.51
CA CYS A 150 -0.18 17.53 -2.92
C CYS A 150 -0.23 18.78 -3.81
N GLY A 151 -0.19 18.62 -5.15
CA GLY A 151 -0.22 19.77 -6.07
C GLY A 151 -1.52 20.60 -5.99
N THR A 152 -2.63 19.99 -5.61
CA THR A 152 -3.95 20.61 -5.46
C THR A 152 -4.39 20.76 -4.00
N CYS A 153 -3.54 20.38 -3.04
CA CYS A 153 -3.86 20.42 -1.63
C CYS A 153 -3.89 21.85 -1.10
N ASN A 154 -5.01 22.27 -0.51
CA ASN A 154 -5.17 23.63 0.02
C ASN A 154 -4.30 23.93 1.25
N VAL A 155 -3.87 22.90 1.98
CA VAL A 155 -3.03 23.02 3.19
C VAL A 155 -1.57 22.57 2.94
N ARG A 156 -1.14 22.51 1.68
CA ARG A 156 0.19 21.99 1.32
C ARG A 156 1.34 22.76 1.97
N LEU A 157 1.21 24.08 2.15
CA LEU A 157 2.26 24.91 2.73
C LEU A 157 2.46 24.66 4.23
N ASP A 158 1.44 24.13 4.91
CA ASP A 158 1.50 23.76 6.32
C ASP A 158 1.93 22.29 6.52
N CYS A 159 2.11 21.55 5.41
CA CYS A 159 2.42 20.13 5.45
C CYS A 159 3.94 19.90 5.50
N TYR A 160 4.43 19.31 6.61
CA TYR A 160 5.85 18.99 6.80
C TYR A 160 6.46 18.07 5.72
N LYS A 161 5.62 17.32 4.98
CA LYS A 161 6.06 16.45 3.89
C LYS A 161 6.11 17.15 2.52
N TYR A 162 5.60 18.38 2.37
CA TYR A 162 5.35 18.97 1.06
C TYR A 162 6.60 19.06 0.18
N GLU A 163 7.71 19.57 0.71
CA GLU A 163 8.98 19.71 -0.04
C GLU A 163 9.51 18.34 -0.51
N TYR A 164 9.45 17.34 0.37
CA TYR A 164 9.83 15.97 0.03
C TYR A 164 8.93 15.40 -1.09
N MET A 165 7.63 15.63 -1.02
CA MET A 165 6.66 15.15 -2.00
C MET A 165 6.87 15.79 -3.38
N GLU A 166 7.20 17.08 -3.45
CA GLU A 166 7.54 17.75 -4.70
C GLU A 166 8.81 17.15 -5.33
N THR A 167 9.84 16.88 -4.53
CA THR A 167 11.07 16.21 -5.00
C THR A 167 10.77 14.83 -5.62
N ILE A 168 9.93 14.01 -5.00
CA ILE A 168 9.52 12.70 -5.53
C ILE A 168 8.78 12.85 -6.87
N ARG A 169 7.88 13.82 -6.96
CA ARG A 169 7.09 14.08 -8.18
C ARG A 169 7.94 14.58 -9.33
N GLU A 170 8.89 15.45 -9.07
CA GLU A 170 9.83 15.91 -10.08
C GLU A 170 10.65 14.74 -10.63
N ARG A 171 11.19 13.90 -9.76
CA ARG A 171 11.89 12.67 -10.16
C ARG A 171 11.02 11.74 -10.98
N SER A 172 9.77 11.54 -10.59
CA SER A 172 8.82 10.72 -11.35
C SER A 172 8.58 11.25 -12.76
N ARG A 173 8.42 12.58 -12.92
CA ARG A 173 8.24 13.21 -14.25
C ARG A 173 9.44 13.04 -15.17
N HIS A 174 10.63 12.95 -14.61
CA HIS A 174 11.89 12.78 -15.36
C HIS A 174 12.33 11.32 -15.52
N GLY A 175 11.47 10.35 -15.16
CA GLY A 175 11.80 8.92 -15.25
C GLY A 175 12.89 8.47 -14.28
N SER A 176 13.22 9.28 -13.28
CA SER A 176 14.29 9.06 -12.30
C SER A 176 13.70 8.69 -10.93
N LEU A 177 12.68 7.80 -10.92
CA LEU A 177 12.17 7.28 -9.65
C LEU A 177 13.29 6.59 -8.87
N PRO A 178 13.25 6.63 -7.52
CA PRO A 178 14.16 5.84 -6.71
C PRO A 178 14.15 4.40 -7.20
N ASP A 179 15.35 3.84 -7.34
CA ASP A 179 15.49 2.42 -7.69
C ASP A 179 14.80 1.58 -6.62
N VAL A 180 13.72 0.93 -6.98
CA VAL A 180 12.98 -0.01 -6.13
C VAL A 180 13.46 -1.45 -6.34
N GLY A 181 14.45 -1.66 -7.22
CA GLY A 181 15.09 -2.94 -7.53
C GLY A 181 16.04 -3.49 -6.48
#